data_6ef3b421bb8211d2fab73f2b80e564dd
#
_entry.id   6ef3b421bb8211d2fab73f2b80e564dd
#
_cell.length_a   1.000
_cell.length_b   1.000
_cell.length_c   1.000
_cell.angle_alpha   90.00
_cell.angle_beta   90.00
_cell.angle_gamma   90.00
#
_symmetry.space_group_name_H-M   'P 1'
#
loop_
_entity.id
_entity.type
_entity.pdbx_description
1 polymer ?
#
loop_
_entity_poly.entity_id
_entity_poly.type
_entity_poly.pdbx_seq_one_letter_code
_entity_poly.pdbx_strand_id
1 'polypeptide(L)'
;MSNGDFTQPESQEHLMALTVGDTVPSFELPVQQGIGALPDGETLDITTAYPNKWKVLFYWPKDFTFVCPTEIIGYGDLKSDFEDRDAVLIGASTDTDFVHFAWRKSDERLAAADFPWLADNSKHLADALGIIVKDAGVALRATFIIDPDNVIQHVTINGLNVGRNPAETLRILDALQTDELCPCNWSEGQEVLKPAA
;
A
#
# COMPACT_ATOMS: atom_id res chain seq x y z
N MET A 1 -32.73 46.75 0.44
CA MET A 1 -31.60 46.37 -0.41
C MET A 1 -30.59 45.72 0.52
N SER A 2 -30.61 44.41 0.60
CA SER A 2 -29.72 43.62 1.50
C SER A 2 -28.54 43.14 0.67
N ASN A 3 -27.34 43.61 0.99
CA ASN A 3 -26.11 43.11 0.38
C ASN A 3 -25.86 41.70 0.90
N GLY A 4 -26.03 40.72 0.03
CA GLY A 4 -25.58 39.36 0.28
C GLY A 4 -24.06 39.31 0.24
N ASP A 5 -23.46 39.04 1.38
CA ASP A 5 -22.05 38.77 1.53
C ASP A 5 -21.77 37.36 0.94
N PHE A 6 -21.23 37.34 -0.27
CA PHE A 6 -20.70 36.12 -0.87
C PHE A 6 -19.31 35.84 -0.24
N THR A 7 -19.28 35.15 0.87
CA THR A 7 -18.04 34.57 1.36
C THR A 7 -17.53 33.59 0.29
N GLN A 8 -16.39 33.90 -0.30
CA GLN A 8 -15.65 33.00 -1.17
C GLN A 8 -15.38 31.69 -0.41
N PRO A 9 -15.51 30.51 -1.02
CA PRO A 9 -15.09 29.28 -0.38
C PRO A 9 -13.60 29.38 -0.09
N GLU A 10 -13.26 29.10 1.17
CA GLU A 10 -11.86 28.98 1.60
C GLU A 10 -11.12 28.05 0.62
N SER A 11 -9.99 28.51 0.12
CA SER A 11 -9.09 27.71 -0.69
C SER A 11 -8.75 26.43 0.07
N GLN A 12 -9.30 25.30 -0.34
CA GLN A 12 -8.79 24.00 0.11
C GLN A 12 -7.31 23.99 -0.28
N GLU A 13 -6.44 24.09 0.71
CA GLU A 13 -5.03 23.76 0.52
C GLU A 13 -5.00 22.35 -0.07
N HIS A 14 -4.59 22.26 -1.31
CA HIS A 14 -4.38 20.99 -1.98
C HIS A 14 -3.12 20.42 -1.35
N LEU A 15 -3.25 19.66 -0.26
CA LEU A 15 -2.14 18.89 0.24
C LEU A 15 -1.62 18.05 -0.92
N MET A 16 -0.36 18.24 -1.26
CA MET A 16 0.29 17.46 -2.30
C MET A 16 0.30 16.00 -1.86
N ALA A 17 -0.03 15.10 -2.78
CA ALA A 17 0.05 13.67 -2.54
C ALA A 17 1.47 13.26 -2.15
N LEU A 18 1.60 12.38 -1.17
CA LEU A 18 2.90 11.85 -0.75
C LEU A 18 3.56 11.06 -1.89
N THR A 19 4.85 11.25 -2.04
CA THR A 19 5.66 10.64 -3.09
C THR A 19 7.01 10.16 -2.57
N VAL A 20 7.89 9.73 -3.45
CA VAL A 20 9.25 9.30 -3.10
C VAL A 20 10.00 10.40 -2.37
N GLY A 21 10.58 10.09 -1.24
CA GLY A 21 11.29 10.99 -0.33
C GLY A 21 10.43 11.55 0.80
N ASP A 22 9.11 11.43 0.74
CA ASP A 22 8.21 11.85 1.81
C ASP A 22 8.11 10.79 2.92
N THR A 23 7.95 11.24 4.15
CA THR A 23 7.69 10.35 5.29
C THR A 23 6.19 10.08 5.40
N VAL A 24 5.83 8.80 5.54
CA VAL A 24 4.44 8.40 5.77
C VAL A 24 3.99 8.87 7.15
N PRO A 25 2.88 9.61 7.26
CA PRO A 25 2.35 10.01 8.55
C PRO A 25 1.71 8.84 9.29
N SER A 26 1.63 8.95 10.61
CA SER A 26 0.97 7.99 11.48
C SER A 26 -0.55 8.01 11.26
N PHE A 27 -1.12 6.83 10.99
CA PHE A 27 -2.55 6.59 10.92
C PHE A 27 -2.88 5.26 11.59
N GLU A 28 -3.70 5.29 12.63
CA GLU A 28 -4.29 4.07 13.19
C GLU A 28 -5.50 3.66 12.36
N LEU A 29 -5.39 2.53 11.66
CA LEU A 29 -6.46 2.00 10.81
C LEU A 29 -6.92 0.64 11.34
N PRO A 30 -8.23 0.33 11.28
CA PRO A 30 -8.71 -1.01 11.54
C PRO A 30 -7.98 -2.03 10.66
N VAL A 31 -7.68 -3.18 11.22
CA VAL A 31 -6.93 -4.23 10.52
C VAL A 31 -7.62 -5.58 10.63
N GLN A 32 -7.61 -6.33 9.54
CA GLN A 32 -8.02 -7.73 9.53
C GLN A 32 -6.81 -8.63 9.38
N GLN A 33 -6.56 -9.48 10.38
CA GLN A 33 -5.47 -10.43 10.40
C GLN A 33 -6.01 -11.87 10.36
N GLY A 34 -5.74 -12.58 9.25
CA GLY A 34 -6.18 -13.96 9.09
C GLY A 34 -7.71 -14.17 9.04
N ILE A 35 -8.16 -15.37 9.33
CA ILE A 35 -9.58 -15.77 9.30
C ILE A 35 -10.06 -16.42 10.62
N GLY A 36 -9.21 -16.39 11.66
CA GLY A 36 -9.46 -17.14 12.91
C GLY A 36 -10.55 -16.53 13.78
N ALA A 37 -10.69 -15.21 13.80
CA ALA A 37 -11.68 -14.49 14.60
C ALA A 37 -12.36 -13.40 13.78
N LEU A 38 -13.56 -13.01 14.22
CA LEU A 38 -14.22 -11.79 13.71
C LEU A 38 -13.41 -10.55 14.11
N PRO A 39 -13.46 -9.47 13.29
CA PRO A 39 -12.89 -8.19 13.69
C PRO A 39 -13.41 -7.75 15.05
N ASP A 40 -12.51 -7.36 15.94
CA ASP A 40 -12.81 -6.96 17.32
C ASP A 40 -12.39 -5.52 17.65
N GLY A 41 -12.06 -4.75 16.62
CA GLY A 41 -11.59 -3.37 16.73
C GLY A 41 -10.06 -3.24 16.81
N GLU A 42 -9.31 -4.29 16.46
CA GLU A 42 -7.86 -4.21 16.33
C GLU A 42 -7.48 -3.15 15.29
N THR A 43 -6.49 -2.32 15.64
CA THR A 43 -5.94 -1.30 14.76
C THR A 43 -4.45 -1.52 14.53
N LEU A 44 -3.95 -0.99 13.42
CA LEU A 44 -2.53 -1.04 13.08
C LEU A 44 -2.09 0.29 12.49
N ASP A 45 -0.98 0.80 13.00
CA ASP A 45 -0.23 1.91 12.40
C ASP A 45 1.06 1.35 11.78
N ILE A 46 1.18 1.46 10.47
CA ILE A 46 2.32 0.92 9.72
C ILE A 46 3.64 1.58 10.09
N THR A 47 3.61 2.79 10.65
CA THR A 47 4.84 3.54 11.03
C THR A 47 5.45 3.04 12.33
N THR A 48 4.67 2.38 13.18
CA THR A 48 5.10 1.92 14.51
C THR A 48 5.05 0.40 14.68
N ALA A 49 4.17 -0.29 13.96
CA ALA A 49 3.94 -1.73 14.11
C ALA A 49 5.15 -2.58 13.70
N TYR A 50 5.97 -2.10 12.76
CA TYR A 50 7.07 -2.86 12.18
C TYR A 50 8.40 -2.08 12.25
N PRO A 51 8.96 -1.89 13.46
CA PRO A 51 10.21 -1.16 13.63
C PRO A 51 11.36 -1.88 12.91
N ASN A 52 12.21 -1.11 12.26
CA ASN A 52 13.38 -1.60 11.51
C ASN A 52 13.08 -2.52 10.33
N LYS A 53 11.83 -2.57 9.86
CA LYS A 53 11.42 -3.35 8.68
C LYS A 53 11.11 -2.44 7.50
N TRP A 54 11.41 -2.92 6.31
CA TRP A 54 10.83 -2.41 5.09
C TRP A 54 9.34 -2.77 5.06
N LYS A 55 8.53 -1.95 4.41
CA LYS A 55 7.09 -2.16 4.29
C LYS A 55 6.69 -2.06 2.83
N VAL A 56 5.97 -3.06 2.34
CA VAL A 56 5.35 -3.06 1.03
C VAL A 56 3.85 -2.89 1.24
N LEU A 57 3.40 -1.64 1.19
CA LEU A 57 2.00 -1.28 1.30
C LEU A 57 1.36 -1.28 -0.09
N PHE A 58 0.35 -2.11 -0.30
CA PHE A 58 -0.35 -2.12 -1.56
C PHE A 58 -1.87 -1.99 -1.40
N TYR A 59 -2.45 -1.06 -2.15
CA TYR A 59 -3.88 -0.82 -2.18
C TYR A 59 -4.54 -1.53 -3.36
N TRP A 60 -5.74 -2.07 -3.16
CA TRP A 60 -6.65 -2.48 -4.23
C TRP A 60 -7.97 -1.70 -4.13
N PRO A 61 -8.75 -1.56 -5.24
CA PRO A 61 -9.93 -0.71 -5.28
C PRO A 61 -11.03 -1.11 -4.31
N LYS A 62 -11.42 -2.39 -4.29
CA LYS A 62 -12.46 -2.93 -3.41
C LYS A 62 -12.50 -4.45 -3.44
N ASP A 63 -13.05 -5.00 -2.38
CA ASP A 63 -13.28 -6.42 -2.20
C ASP A 63 -14.36 -6.99 -3.14
N PHE A 64 -14.45 -8.32 -3.24
CA PHE A 64 -15.42 -9.05 -4.07
C PHE A 64 -15.41 -8.64 -5.55
N THR A 65 -14.22 -8.38 -6.12
CA THR A 65 -14.01 -8.05 -7.53
C THR A 65 -13.15 -9.08 -8.25
N PHE A 66 -12.75 -8.82 -9.49
CA PHE A 66 -12.15 -9.83 -10.36
C PHE A 66 -10.62 -9.76 -10.43
N VAL A 67 -10.03 -8.58 -10.51
CA VAL A 67 -8.57 -8.38 -10.61
C VAL A 67 -7.93 -8.43 -9.22
N CYS A 68 -8.57 -7.86 -8.20
CA CYS A 68 -8.00 -7.71 -6.87
C CYS A 68 -7.56 -9.04 -6.22
N PRO A 69 -8.33 -10.15 -6.30
CA PRO A 69 -7.87 -11.41 -5.73
C PRO A 69 -6.60 -11.94 -6.38
N THR A 70 -6.40 -11.70 -7.68
CA THR A 70 -5.18 -12.15 -8.38
C THR A 70 -3.94 -11.43 -7.89
N GLU A 71 -4.06 -10.16 -7.53
CA GLU A 71 -2.95 -9.36 -6.96
C GLU A 71 -2.64 -9.80 -5.53
N ILE A 72 -3.66 -9.96 -4.68
CA ILE A 72 -3.53 -10.38 -3.29
C ILE A 72 -2.84 -11.75 -3.21
N ILE A 73 -3.28 -12.71 -4.04
CA ILE A 73 -2.68 -14.03 -4.13
C ILE A 73 -1.23 -13.92 -4.62
N GLY A 74 -0.98 -13.14 -5.68
CA GLY A 74 0.36 -12.96 -6.22
C GLY A 74 1.35 -12.34 -5.24
N TYR A 75 0.93 -11.41 -4.39
CA TYR A 75 1.74 -10.92 -3.26
C TYR A 75 1.90 -11.99 -2.18
N GLY A 76 0.83 -12.71 -1.86
CA GLY A 76 0.84 -13.80 -0.88
C GLY A 76 1.81 -14.92 -1.24
N ASP A 77 1.87 -15.31 -2.52
CA ASP A 77 2.79 -16.32 -3.05
C ASP A 77 4.27 -15.93 -2.87
N LEU A 78 4.57 -14.62 -2.83
CA LEU A 78 5.92 -14.09 -2.62
C LEU A 78 6.18 -13.61 -1.18
N LYS A 79 5.27 -13.89 -0.23
CA LYS A 79 5.38 -13.40 1.15
C LYS A 79 6.73 -13.78 1.79
N SER A 80 7.15 -15.04 1.65
CA SER A 80 8.42 -15.50 2.19
C SER A 80 9.63 -14.79 1.57
N ASP A 81 9.57 -14.50 0.26
CA ASP A 81 10.65 -13.77 -0.41
C ASP A 81 10.78 -12.33 0.11
N PHE A 82 9.66 -11.67 0.44
CA PHE A 82 9.67 -10.37 1.10
C PHE A 82 10.18 -10.46 2.54
N GLU A 83 9.77 -11.48 3.30
CA GLU A 83 10.22 -11.69 4.68
C GLU A 83 11.72 -11.96 4.75
N ASP A 84 12.29 -12.72 3.82
CA ASP A 84 13.73 -12.98 3.70
C ASP A 84 14.55 -11.70 3.45
N ARG A 85 13.89 -10.62 3.03
CA ARG A 85 14.44 -9.28 2.79
C ARG A 85 14.09 -8.29 3.90
N ASP A 86 13.75 -8.79 5.09
CA ASP A 86 13.29 -7.94 6.20
C ASP A 86 12.14 -6.99 5.83
N ALA A 87 11.30 -7.38 4.88
CA ALA A 87 10.14 -6.61 4.45
C ALA A 87 8.83 -7.28 4.86
N VAL A 88 7.83 -6.46 5.21
CA VAL A 88 6.48 -6.91 5.52
C VAL A 88 5.51 -6.49 4.42
N LEU A 89 4.63 -7.41 4.01
CA LEU A 89 3.51 -7.11 3.14
C LEU A 89 2.34 -6.57 3.95
N ILE A 90 1.72 -5.50 3.46
CA ILE A 90 0.53 -4.90 4.04
C ILE A 90 -0.44 -4.59 2.91
N GLY A 91 -1.58 -5.24 2.90
CA GLY A 91 -2.65 -4.95 1.97
C GLY A 91 -3.58 -3.88 2.51
N ALA A 92 -4.27 -3.15 1.64
CA ALA A 92 -5.26 -2.15 2.05
C ALA A 92 -6.34 -1.94 0.98
N SER A 93 -7.54 -1.61 1.43
CA SER A 93 -8.58 -1.02 0.59
C SER A 93 -9.42 -0.02 1.39
N THR A 94 -10.39 0.60 0.70
CA THR A 94 -11.37 1.49 1.35
C THR A 94 -12.59 0.73 1.90
N ASP A 95 -12.56 -0.60 1.92
CA ASP A 95 -13.58 -1.44 2.55
C ASP A 95 -13.35 -1.50 4.07
N THR A 96 -14.32 -2.08 4.79
CA THR A 96 -14.21 -2.29 6.24
C THR A 96 -13.50 -3.62 6.56
N ASP A 97 -12.98 -3.73 7.77
CA ASP A 97 -12.38 -4.94 8.33
C ASP A 97 -13.35 -6.15 8.28
N PHE A 98 -14.65 -5.94 8.53
CA PHE A 98 -15.68 -6.98 8.39
C PHE A 98 -15.85 -7.45 6.95
N VAL A 99 -15.75 -6.55 5.96
CA VAL A 99 -15.78 -6.92 4.53
C VAL A 99 -14.54 -7.71 4.16
N HIS A 100 -13.37 -7.29 4.59
CA HIS A 100 -12.11 -8.02 4.44
C HIS A 100 -12.18 -9.42 5.03
N PHE A 101 -12.69 -9.55 6.26
CA PHE A 101 -12.88 -10.85 6.90
C PHE A 101 -13.80 -11.77 6.08
N ALA A 102 -14.98 -11.26 5.67
CA ALA A 102 -15.95 -12.02 4.92
C ALA A 102 -15.38 -12.49 3.58
N TRP A 103 -14.68 -11.59 2.87
CA TRP A 103 -14.08 -11.91 1.59
C TRP A 103 -12.92 -12.91 1.71
N ARG A 104 -12.00 -12.67 2.64
CA ARG A 104 -10.90 -13.60 2.93
C ARG A 104 -11.41 -15.00 3.27
N LYS A 105 -12.50 -15.10 4.03
CA LYS A 105 -13.12 -16.37 4.40
C LYS A 105 -13.85 -17.06 3.25
N SER A 106 -14.26 -16.34 2.23
CA SER A 106 -15.03 -16.86 1.09
C SER A 106 -14.17 -17.57 0.03
N ASP A 107 -12.84 -17.38 0.03
CA ASP A 107 -11.89 -17.99 -0.93
C ASP A 107 -10.65 -18.49 -0.19
N GLU A 108 -10.39 -19.79 -0.28
CA GLU A 108 -9.25 -20.44 0.41
C GLU A 108 -7.89 -19.84 0.02
N ARG A 109 -7.76 -19.34 -1.20
CA ARG A 109 -6.52 -18.70 -1.67
C ARG A 109 -6.30 -17.34 -1.02
N LEU A 110 -7.40 -16.58 -0.79
CA LEU A 110 -7.36 -15.33 -0.04
C LEU A 110 -7.12 -15.57 1.45
N ALA A 111 -7.68 -16.66 1.99
CA ALA A 111 -7.41 -17.09 3.35
C ALA A 111 -5.93 -17.43 3.58
N ALA A 112 -5.26 -18.01 2.56
CA ALA A 112 -3.85 -18.36 2.60
C ALA A 112 -2.91 -17.15 2.44
N ALA A 113 -3.42 -16.01 1.95
CA ALA A 113 -2.66 -14.76 1.84
C ALA A 113 -2.49 -14.12 3.24
N ASP A 114 -1.60 -14.71 4.05
CA ASP A 114 -1.44 -14.42 5.48
C ASP A 114 -0.55 -13.19 5.72
N PHE A 115 -1.11 -12.01 5.50
CA PHE A 115 -0.56 -10.70 5.86
C PHE A 115 -1.70 -9.76 6.27
N PRO A 116 -1.45 -8.67 7.03
CA PRO A 116 -2.49 -7.74 7.47
C PRO A 116 -3.17 -7.02 6.31
N TRP A 117 -4.49 -6.85 6.41
CA TRP A 117 -5.30 -6.06 5.49
C TRP A 117 -5.88 -4.87 6.24
N LEU A 118 -5.45 -3.66 5.89
CA LEU A 118 -5.93 -2.41 6.48
C LEU A 118 -7.27 -2.02 5.87
N ALA A 119 -8.18 -1.63 6.72
CA ALA A 119 -9.50 -1.12 6.35
C ALA A 119 -9.49 0.41 6.41
N ASP A 120 -9.03 1.05 5.33
CA ASP A 120 -9.00 2.52 5.22
C ASP A 120 -10.35 3.08 4.73
N ASN A 121 -11.44 2.68 5.41
CA ASN A 121 -12.78 3.13 5.07
C ASN A 121 -12.99 4.64 5.34
N SER A 122 -12.20 5.24 6.22
CA SER A 122 -12.10 6.70 6.40
C SER A 122 -11.39 7.40 5.24
N LYS A 123 -10.60 6.67 4.45
CA LYS A 123 -9.80 7.12 3.31
C LYS A 123 -8.67 8.09 3.66
N HIS A 124 -8.33 8.21 4.93
CA HIS A 124 -7.34 9.18 5.38
C HIS A 124 -5.95 8.89 4.82
N LEU A 125 -5.51 7.62 4.89
CA LEU A 125 -4.21 7.23 4.34
C LEU A 125 -4.23 7.27 2.80
N ALA A 126 -5.26 6.72 2.16
CA ALA A 126 -5.38 6.73 0.70
C ALA A 126 -5.47 8.14 0.11
N ASP A 127 -6.09 9.09 0.82
CA ASP A 127 -6.16 10.50 0.42
C ASP A 127 -4.80 11.18 0.57
N ALA A 128 -4.11 10.96 1.69
CA ALA A 128 -2.73 11.45 1.91
C ALA A 128 -1.77 10.93 0.84
N LEU A 129 -1.92 9.66 0.43
CA LEU A 129 -1.14 9.04 -0.65
C LEU A 129 -1.59 9.47 -2.06
N GLY A 130 -2.66 10.25 -2.18
CA GLY A 130 -3.16 10.78 -3.46
C GLY A 130 -3.74 9.74 -4.42
N ILE A 131 -4.23 8.61 -3.90
CA ILE A 131 -4.67 7.47 -4.71
C ILE A 131 -6.19 7.28 -4.76
N ILE A 132 -6.98 8.21 -4.24
CA ILE A 132 -8.43 8.14 -4.27
C ILE A 132 -8.98 8.54 -5.63
N VAL A 133 -9.79 7.65 -6.22
CA VAL A 133 -10.66 7.98 -7.35
C VAL A 133 -11.90 8.69 -6.79
N LYS A 134 -11.92 10.03 -6.85
CA LYS A 134 -12.91 10.88 -6.13
C LYS A 134 -14.36 10.50 -6.42
N ASP A 135 -14.72 10.28 -7.69
CA ASP A 135 -16.09 9.96 -8.10
C ASP A 135 -16.53 8.55 -7.66
N ALA A 136 -15.61 7.61 -7.52
CA ALA A 136 -15.88 6.24 -7.13
C ALA A 136 -15.66 5.98 -5.63
N GLY A 137 -14.91 6.84 -4.96
CA GLY A 137 -14.57 6.70 -3.53
C GLY A 137 -13.73 5.46 -3.20
N VAL A 138 -13.00 4.92 -4.19
CA VAL A 138 -12.13 3.76 -4.05
C VAL A 138 -10.67 4.15 -4.31
N ALA A 139 -9.73 3.34 -3.84
CA ALA A 139 -8.32 3.54 -4.13
C ALA A 139 -7.96 3.05 -5.55
N LEU A 140 -6.95 3.66 -6.15
CA LEU A 140 -6.23 3.10 -7.30
C LEU A 140 -5.43 1.85 -6.88
N ARG A 141 -4.90 1.10 -7.86
CA ARG A 141 -3.99 -0.02 -7.60
C ARG A 141 -2.59 0.53 -7.37
N ALA A 142 -2.32 0.92 -6.14
CA ALA A 142 -1.06 1.56 -5.77
C ALA A 142 -0.19 0.63 -4.93
N THR A 143 1.12 0.67 -5.12
CA THR A 143 2.12 0.02 -4.28
C THR A 143 3.16 1.04 -3.86
N PHE A 144 3.45 1.06 -2.57
CA PHE A 144 4.49 1.88 -1.95
C PHE A 144 5.50 0.95 -1.30
N ILE A 145 6.80 1.16 -1.57
CA ILE A 145 7.88 0.56 -0.80
C ILE A 145 8.39 1.65 0.14
N ILE A 146 8.32 1.35 1.43
CA ILE A 146 8.62 2.28 2.51
C ILE A 146 9.78 1.68 3.30
N ASP A 147 10.82 2.47 3.57
CA ASP A 147 12.00 2.03 4.30
C ASP A 147 11.76 1.92 5.82
N PRO A 148 12.76 1.46 6.59
CA PRO A 148 12.65 1.37 8.06
C PRO A 148 12.41 2.71 8.76
N ASP A 149 12.83 3.84 8.16
CA ASP A 149 12.62 5.20 8.69
C ASP A 149 11.27 5.80 8.29
N ASN A 150 10.40 4.99 7.70
CA ASN A 150 9.08 5.37 7.17
C ASN A 150 9.11 6.34 5.99
N VAL A 151 10.21 6.41 5.25
CA VAL A 151 10.33 7.21 4.03
C VAL A 151 9.92 6.36 2.81
N ILE A 152 9.08 6.92 1.95
CA ILE A 152 8.67 6.28 0.70
C ILE A 152 9.86 6.25 -0.27
N GLN A 153 10.28 5.06 -0.69
CA GLN A 153 11.39 4.84 -1.61
C GLN A 153 10.93 4.50 -3.04
N HIS A 154 9.71 4.01 -3.19
CA HIS A 154 9.12 3.68 -4.50
C HIS A 154 7.61 3.82 -4.48
N VAL A 155 7.05 4.25 -5.62
CA VAL A 155 5.61 4.33 -5.85
C VAL A 155 5.28 3.78 -7.24
N THR A 156 4.33 2.87 -7.31
CA THR A 156 3.71 2.44 -8.57
C THR A 156 2.20 2.58 -8.46
N ILE A 157 1.56 3.24 -9.42
CA ILE A 157 0.11 3.44 -9.45
C ILE A 157 -0.44 3.03 -10.81
N ASN A 158 -1.32 2.03 -10.83
CA ASN A 158 -2.04 1.59 -12.02
C ASN A 158 -3.50 2.06 -11.98
N GLY A 159 -4.08 2.26 -13.16
CA GLY A 159 -5.53 2.40 -13.32
C GLY A 159 -6.28 1.14 -12.88
N LEU A 160 -7.59 1.29 -12.66
CA LEU A 160 -8.43 0.25 -12.05
C LEU A 160 -8.45 -1.10 -12.79
N ASN A 161 -8.17 -1.11 -14.11
CA ASN A 161 -8.31 -2.28 -14.96
C ASN A 161 -7.02 -3.10 -15.14
N VAL A 162 -5.87 -2.61 -14.62
CA VAL A 162 -4.57 -3.23 -14.86
C VAL A 162 -3.94 -3.67 -13.55
N GLY A 163 -3.84 -4.99 -13.35
CA GLY A 163 -3.14 -5.59 -12.21
C GLY A 163 -1.64 -5.29 -12.22
N ARG A 164 -1.02 -5.35 -11.04
CA ARG A 164 0.41 -5.13 -10.84
C ARG A 164 1.20 -6.42 -11.01
N ASN A 165 2.52 -6.29 -11.04
CA ASN A 165 3.45 -7.41 -11.04
C ASN A 165 4.20 -7.47 -9.69
N PRO A 166 3.83 -8.38 -8.75
CA PRO A 166 4.48 -8.48 -7.44
C PRO A 166 5.99 -8.84 -7.54
N ALA A 167 6.40 -9.60 -8.55
CA ALA A 167 7.82 -9.91 -8.76
C ALA A 167 8.64 -8.67 -9.14
N GLU A 168 8.05 -7.70 -9.84
CA GLU A 168 8.71 -6.41 -10.09
C GLU A 168 8.83 -5.59 -8.81
N THR A 169 7.83 -5.64 -7.92
CA THR A 169 7.92 -5.00 -6.60
C THR A 169 9.07 -5.58 -5.79
N LEU A 170 9.23 -6.90 -5.79
CA LEU A 170 10.34 -7.60 -5.13
C LEU A 170 11.70 -7.19 -5.71
N ARG A 171 11.82 -7.19 -7.06
CA ARG A 171 13.03 -6.75 -7.75
C ARG A 171 13.44 -5.32 -7.39
N ILE A 172 12.46 -4.41 -7.25
CA ILE A 172 12.73 -3.03 -6.86
C ILE A 172 13.16 -2.94 -5.40
N LEU A 173 12.55 -3.72 -4.51
CA LEU A 173 12.97 -3.82 -3.12
C LEU A 173 14.43 -4.28 -3.02
N ASP A 174 14.81 -5.32 -3.77
CA ASP A 174 16.20 -5.79 -3.86
C ASP A 174 17.15 -4.67 -4.26
N ALA A 175 16.79 -3.92 -5.29
CA ALA A 175 17.60 -2.79 -5.76
C ALA A 175 17.74 -1.67 -4.72
N LEU A 176 16.64 -1.32 -4.04
CA LEU A 176 16.64 -0.29 -3.00
C LEU A 176 17.51 -0.69 -1.80
N GLN A 177 17.55 -1.97 -1.45
CA GLN A 177 18.32 -2.46 -0.32
C GLN A 177 19.84 -2.55 -0.59
N THR A 178 20.27 -2.45 -1.85
CA THR A 178 21.71 -2.41 -2.16
C THR A 178 22.37 -1.10 -1.75
N ASP A 179 21.59 0.00 -1.68
CA ASP A 179 22.09 1.38 -1.52
C ASP A 179 23.14 1.79 -2.59
N GLU A 180 23.10 1.11 -3.76
CA GLU A 180 24.06 1.27 -4.85
C GLU A 180 23.37 1.76 -6.14
N LEU A 181 24.16 2.14 -7.14
CA LEU A 181 23.63 2.57 -8.43
C LEU A 181 23.23 1.38 -9.30
N CYS A 182 22.03 0.91 -9.16
CA CYS A 182 21.48 -0.18 -9.97
C CYS A 182 21.14 0.29 -11.40
N PRO A 183 21.71 -0.35 -12.45
CA PRO A 183 21.39 0.02 -13.84
C PRO A 183 19.94 -0.38 -14.22
N CYS A 184 19.51 0.11 -15.38
CA CYS A 184 18.23 -0.29 -15.97
C CYS A 184 18.12 -1.81 -16.05
N ASN A 185 16.95 -2.37 -15.71
CA ASN A 185 16.66 -3.81 -15.68
C ASN A 185 17.55 -4.64 -14.73
N TRP A 186 18.20 -3.99 -13.78
CA TRP A 186 19.01 -4.69 -12.79
C TRP A 186 18.16 -5.74 -12.02
N SER A 187 18.75 -6.87 -11.73
CA SER A 187 18.19 -7.90 -10.86
C SER A 187 19.24 -8.36 -9.86
N GLU A 188 18.80 -8.90 -8.73
CA GLU A 188 19.68 -9.43 -7.69
C GLU A 188 20.78 -10.34 -8.26
N GLY A 189 22.03 -10.15 -7.79
CA GLY A 189 23.20 -10.86 -8.25
C GLY A 189 23.90 -10.25 -9.48
N GLN A 190 23.35 -9.21 -10.10
CA GLN A 190 24.03 -8.48 -11.17
C GLN A 190 24.93 -7.37 -10.64
N GLU A 191 25.90 -6.95 -11.47
CA GLU A 191 26.83 -5.87 -11.11
C GLU A 191 26.07 -4.53 -11.01
N VAL A 192 26.49 -3.71 -10.03
CA VAL A 192 26.05 -2.32 -9.85
C VAL A 192 27.00 -1.36 -10.56
N LEU A 193 26.55 -0.15 -10.85
CA LEU A 193 27.38 0.88 -11.47
C LEU A 193 28.32 1.50 -10.42
N LYS A 194 29.58 1.69 -10.80
CA LYS A 194 30.54 2.46 -10.01
C LYS A 194 30.63 3.88 -10.58
N PRO A 195 30.46 4.94 -9.77
CA PRO A 195 30.71 6.29 -10.23
C PRO A 195 32.13 6.40 -10.83
N ALA A 196 32.28 7.05 -11.98
CA ALA A 196 33.60 7.38 -12.48
C ALA A 196 34.28 8.31 -11.48
N ALA A 197 35.51 7.96 -11.09
CA ALA A 197 36.35 8.74 -10.17
C ALA A 197 36.76 10.09 -10.80
#